data_3e743b9d4c86cb215d8103a637ba7eed
#
_entry.id   3e743b9d4c86cb215d8103a637ba7eed
#
_cell.length_a   1.000
_cell.length_b   1.000
_cell.length_c   1.000
_cell.angle_alpha   90.00
_cell.angle_beta   90.00
_cell.angle_gamma   90.00
#
_symmetry.space_group_name_H-M   'P 1'
#
loop_
_entity.id
_entity.type
_entity.pdbx_description
1 polymer ?
#
loop_
_entity_poly.entity_id
_entity_poly.type
_entity_poly.pdbx_seq_one_letter_code
_entity_poly.pdbx_strand_id
1 'polypeptide(L)'
;MTPEDKLKLIKEVGEEIITEPELLELLKTKKKLVAYDGFEPSGRIHIAQGMLRSININKFTKAGVKFKMLVADWHAWANNKMGGDLEKIQNVGKYFIEVWKACGLDTKNVEFVWASDLLNNREYWKTVMSVARNSTLNRILRTTQIMGRSEKDTLYASQIFYPCMQAADIFHLKADICQLGMDQRKVNMLARELGPKLGYWKP
;
A
#
# COMPACT_ATOMS: atom_id res chain seq x y z
N MET A 1 20.55 -3.32 -16.71
CA MET A 1 20.72 -3.59 -15.26
C MET A 1 20.38 -5.04 -15.03
N THR A 2 21.30 -5.81 -14.41
CA THR A 2 21.07 -7.20 -14.08
C THR A 2 20.04 -7.36 -12.95
N PRO A 3 19.43 -8.53 -12.75
CA PRO A 3 18.54 -8.75 -11.61
C PRO A 3 19.22 -8.48 -10.25
N GLU A 4 20.49 -8.80 -10.13
CA GLU A 4 21.30 -8.58 -8.93
C GLU A 4 21.53 -7.08 -8.68
N ASP A 5 21.79 -6.29 -9.73
CA ASP A 5 21.91 -4.82 -9.62
C ASP A 5 20.59 -4.19 -9.18
N LYS A 6 19.47 -4.67 -9.73
CA LYS A 6 18.13 -4.22 -9.36
C LYS A 6 17.84 -4.54 -7.89
N LEU A 7 18.14 -5.77 -7.45
CA LEU A 7 18.00 -6.17 -6.06
C LEU A 7 18.80 -5.27 -5.13
N LYS A 8 20.07 -5.00 -5.47
CA LYS A 8 20.93 -4.11 -4.67
C LYS A 8 20.31 -2.72 -4.52
N LEU A 9 19.77 -2.17 -5.60
CA LEU A 9 19.13 -0.85 -5.58
C LEU A 9 17.86 -0.82 -4.73
N ILE A 10 17.03 -1.87 -4.81
CA ILE A 10 15.79 -1.99 -4.02
C ILE A 10 16.10 -2.19 -2.53
N LYS A 11 17.17 -2.93 -2.20
CA LYS A 11 17.62 -3.12 -0.80
C LYS A 11 17.99 -1.82 -0.09
N GLU A 12 18.35 -0.78 -0.81
CA GLU A 12 18.64 0.53 -0.23
C GLU A 12 17.39 1.25 0.31
N VAL A 13 16.19 0.74 0.03
CA VAL A 13 14.92 1.41 0.35
C VAL A 13 14.34 0.94 1.68
N GLY A 14 14.39 -0.35 1.96
CA GLY A 14 13.70 -0.97 3.10
C GLY A 14 14.64 -1.50 4.18
N GLU A 15 14.16 -1.52 5.41
CA GLU A 15 14.86 -2.15 6.54
C GLU A 15 14.74 -3.68 6.51
N GLU A 16 13.65 -4.20 5.93
CA GLU A 16 13.34 -5.63 5.84
C GLU A 16 12.85 -5.98 4.43
N ILE A 17 13.25 -7.12 3.92
CA ILE A 17 12.69 -7.72 2.70
C ILE A 17 12.19 -9.13 3.02
N ILE A 18 10.93 -9.40 2.72
CA ILE A 18 10.31 -10.72 2.95
C ILE A 18 9.90 -11.33 1.61
N THR A 19 10.74 -12.09 0.95
CA THR A 19 12.14 -12.43 1.27
C THR A 19 13.06 -12.01 0.13
N GLU A 20 14.36 -11.83 0.39
CA GLU A 20 15.34 -11.51 -0.68
C GLU A 20 15.38 -12.56 -1.80
N PRO A 21 15.37 -13.89 -1.51
CA PRO A 21 15.34 -14.89 -2.59
C PRO A 21 14.09 -14.80 -3.47
N GLU A 22 12.91 -14.56 -2.88
CA GLU A 22 11.66 -14.40 -3.65
C GLU A 22 11.71 -13.13 -4.52
N LEU A 23 12.22 -12.02 -3.99
CA LEU A 23 12.38 -10.78 -4.76
C LEU A 23 13.37 -10.98 -5.93
N LEU A 24 14.49 -11.64 -5.70
CA LEU A 24 15.45 -11.93 -6.77
C LEU A 24 14.84 -12.81 -7.85
N GLU A 25 14.05 -13.82 -7.46
CA GLU A 25 13.33 -14.68 -8.42
C GLU A 25 12.32 -13.89 -9.25
N LEU A 26 11.55 -12.99 -8.62
CA LEU A 26 10.65 -12.08 -9.33
C LEU A 26 11.40 -11.20 -10.34
N LEU A 27 12.56 -10.65 -9.94
CA LEU A 27 13.39 -9.80 -10.80
C LEU A 27 13.99 -10.57 -11.99
N LYS A 28 14.21 -11.89 -11.86
CA LYS A 28 14.70 -12.77 -12.93
C LYS A 28 13.60 -13.20 -13.90
N THR A 29 12.43 -13.52 -13.39
CA THR A 29 11.39 -14.22 -14.15
C THR A 29 10.32 -13.30 -14.70
N LYS A 30 9.95 -12.21 -13.99
CA LYS A 30 8.84 -11.35 -14.36
C LYS A 30 9.32 -10.10 -15.09
N LYS A 31 8.91 -9.95 -16.36
CA LYS A 31 9.31 -8.81 -17.22
C LYS A 31 8.70 -7.46 -16.78
N LYS A 32 7.50 -7.48 -16.21
CA LYS A 32 6.78 -6.27 -15.78
C LYS A 32 6.38 -6.42 -14.31
N LEU A 33 7.17 -5.83 -13.44
CA LEU A 33 6.90 -5.82 -12.01
C LEU A 33 6.14 -4.56 -11.63
N VAL A 34 5.22 -4.70 -10.68
CA VAL A 34 4.46 -3.61 -10.08
C VAL A 34 4.76 -3.57 -8.59
N ALA A 35 5.25 -2.44 -8.11
CA ALA A 35 5.33 -2.13 -6.68
C ALA A 35 4.22 -1.14 -6.29
N TYR A 36 3.85 -1.13 -5.03
CA TYR A 36 2.90 -0.15 -4.52
C TYR A 36 3.26 0.33 -3.11
N ASP A 37 2.79 1.52 -2.81
CA ASP A 37 2.68 2.09 -1.47
C ASP A 37 1.37 2.87 -1.37
N GLY A 38 0.83 3.04 -0.16
CA GLY A 38 -0.43 3.72 0.09
C GLY A 38 -0.33 4.78 1.17
N PHE A 39 -1.02 5.91 0.97
CA PHE A 39 -1.00 7.05 1.88
C PHE A 39 -2.40 7.55 2.17
N GLU A 40 -2.74 7.65 3.46
CA GLU A 40 -3.94 8.36 3.91
C GLU A 40 -3.73 9.88 3.78
N PRO A 41 -4.56 10.59 3.01
CA PRO A 41 -4.56 12.05 3.02
C PRO A 41 -5.14 12.58 4.34
N SER A 42 -4.28 12.85 5.32
CA SER A 42 -4.69 13.16 6.69
C SER A 42 -4.23 14.54 7.20
N GLY A 43 -3.75 15.40 6.30
CA GLY A 43 -3.28 16.74 6.64
C GLY A 43 -2.07 17.18 5.82
N ARG A 44 -1.18 17.96 6.41
CA ARG A 44 0.06 18.35 5.71
C ARG A 44 1.02 17.18 5.62
N ILE A 45 1.56 16.97 4.42
CA ILE A 45 2.60 15.98 4.19
C ILE A 45 3.91 16.44 4.86
N HIS A 46 4.58 15.54 5.57
CA HIS A 46 5.89 15.85 6.14
C HIS A 46 7.03 15.35 5.22
N ILE A 47 8.25 15.80 5.51
CA ILE A 47 9.42 15.59 4.65
C ILE A 47 9.68 14.12 4.31
N ALA A 48 9.47 13.20 5.24
CA ALA A 48 9.66 11.77 5.00
C ALA A 48 8.60 11.21 4.04
N GLN A 49 7.36 11.64 4.13
CA GLN A 49 6.30 11.21 3.22
C GLN A 49 6.43 11.87 1.83
N GLY A 50 6.93 13.09 1.75
CA GLY A 50 7.15 13.79 0.47
C GLY A 50 8.49 13.40 -0.16
N MET A 51 9.58 13.98 0.31
CA MET A 51 10.90 13.90 -0.33
C MET A 51 11.52 12.51 -0.22
N LEU A 52 11.63 11.94 1.00
CA LEU A 52 12.25 10.63 1.18
C LEU A 52 11.50 9.55 0.40
N ARG A 53 10.16 9.62 0.39
CA ARG A 53 9.36 8.66 -0.36
C ARG A 53 9.58 8.78 -1.87
N SER A 54 9.67 10.00 -2.41
CA SER A 54 9.99 10.22 -3.83
C SER A 54 11.36 9.65 -4.20
N ILE A 55 12.38 9.84 -3.36
CA ILE A 55 13.71 9.26 -3.55
C ILE A 55 13.64 7.73 -3.59
N ASN A 56 12.92 7.12 -2.65
CA ASN A 56 12.79 5.67 -2.55
C ASN A 56 12.05 5.08 -3.77
N ILE A 57 10.94 5.69 -4.18
CA ILE A 57 10.16 5.24 -5.34
C ILE A 57 10.99 5.36 -6.63
N ASN A 58 11.78 6.43 -6.77
CA ASN A 58 12.66 6.60 -7.92
C ASN A 58 13.74 5.48 -8.02
N LYS A 59 14.14 4.84 -6.92
CA LYS A 59 15.00 3.66 -6.96
C LYS A 59 14.29 2.46 -7.59
N PHE A 60 13.00 2.25 -7.26
CA PHE A 60 12.19 1.21 -7.88
C PHE A 60 12.00 1.45 -9.38
N THR A 61 11.65 2.67 -9.78
CA THR A 61 11.46 2.99 -11.21
C THR A 61 12.77 2.87 -11.99
N LYS A 62 13.90 3.27 -11.39
CA LYS A 62 15.25 3.05 -11.95
C LYS A 62 15.59 1.57 -12.11
N ALA A 63 15.11 0.72 -11.20
CA ALA A 63 15.21 -0.75 -11.32
C ALA A 63 14.27 -1.34 -12.39
N GLY A 64 13.46 -0.51 -13.06
CA GLY A 64 12.51 -0.93 -14.09
C GLY A 64 11.19 -1.50 -13.53
N VAL A 65 10.87 -1.20 -12.29
CA VAL A 65 9.60 -1.57 -11.64
C VAL A 65 8.60 -0.43 -11.82
N LYS A 66 7.41 -0.72 -12.34
CA LYS A 66 6.30 0.24 -12.34
C LYS A 66 5.82 0.44 -10.90
N PHE A 67 5.63 1.69 -10.49
CA PHE A 67 5.18 1.99 -9.14
C PHE A 67 3.75 2.55 -9.13
N LYS A 68 2.92 2.06 -8.22
CA LYS A 68 1.57 2.59 -7.97
C LYS A 68 1.53 3.24 -6.60
N MET A 69 1.18 4.52 -6.57
CA MET A 69 0.93 5.25 -5.34
C MET A 69 -0.57 5.32 -5.10
N LEU A 70 -1.03 4.61 -4.08
CA LEU A 70 -2.43 4.63 -3.69
C LEU A 70 -2.71 5.88 -2.85
N VAL A 71 -3.56 6.75 -3.34
CA VAL A 71 -4.17 7.82 -2.55
C VAL A 71 -5.36 7.21 -1.81
N ALA A 72 -5.14 6.87 -0.55
CA ALA A 72 -6.05 6.06 0.26
C ALA A 72 -7.14 6.93 0.92
N ASP A 73 -7.93 7.63 0.10
CA ASP A 73 -8.97 8.59 0.54
C ASP A 73 -10.08 7.89 1.34
N TRP A 74 -10.58 6.76 0.90
CA TRP A 74 -11.60 6.00 1.63
C TRP A 74 -11.05 5.33 2.89
N HIS A 75 -9.77 4.97 2.92
CA HIS A 75 -9.12 4.47 4.13
C HIS A 75 -9.02 5.58 5.18
N ALA A 76 -8.62 6.79 4.75
CA ALA A 76 -8.60 7.97 5.61
C ALA A 76 -10.00 8.29 6.16
N TRP A 77 -11.02 8.17 5.32
CA TRP A 77 -12.42 8.37 5.72
C TRP A 77 -12.88 7.30 6.73
N ALA A 78 -12.62 6.02 6.46
CA ALA A 78 -12.93 4.91 7.37
C ALA A 78 -12.22 5.04 8.72
N ASN A 79 -11.01 5.62 8.72
CA ASN A 79 -10.20 5.90 9.91
C ASN A 79 -10.55 7.25 10.59
N ASN A 80 -11.63 7.92 10.13
CA ASN A 80 -12.10 9.19 10.66
C ASN A 80 -11.03 10.30 10.64
N LYS A 81 -10.14 10.29 9.64
CA LYS A 81 -9.19 11.39 9.45
C LYS A 81 -9.93 12.66 9.07
N MET A 82 -9.39 13.80 9.47
CA MET A 82 -9.93 15.14 9.17
C MET A 82 -11.42 15.32 9.53
N GLY A 83 -11.89 14.60 10.58
CA GLY A 83 -13.28 14.64 11.02
C GLY A 83 -14.25 13.85 10.12
N GLY A 84 -13.73 12.95 9.25
CA GLY A 84 -14.55 12.15 8.35
C GLY A 84 -15.10 12.93 7.14
N ASP A 85 -14.53 14.08 6.81
CA ASP A 85 -14.89 14.88 5.64
C ASP A 85 -14.17 14.36 4.39
N LEU A 86 -14.88 13.55 3.58
CA LEU A 86 -14.31 12.89 2.40
C LEU A 86 -13.85 13.89 1.33
N GLU A 87 -14.59 14.98 1.10
CA GLU A 87 -14.20 16.00 0.12
C GLU A 87 -12.89 16.68 0.53
N LYS A 88 -12.76 17.03 1.79
CA LYS A 88 -11.54 17.61 2.37
C LYS A 88 -10.37 16.64 2.28
N ILE A 89 -10.59 15.34 2.57
CA ILE A 89 -9.59 14.27 2.42
C ILE A 89 -9.12 14.19 0.97
N GLN A 90 -10.04 14.19 0.00
CA GLN A 90 -9.70 14.14 -1.42
C GLN A 90 -8.92 15.37 -1.89
N ASN A 91 -9.26 16.56 -1.40
CA ASN A 91 -8.49 17.77 -1.70
C ASN A 91 -7.06 17.70 -1.14
N VAL A 92 -6.87 17.11 0.05
CA VAL A 92 -5.54 16.83 0.59
C VAL A 92 -4.82 15.77 -0.23
N GLY A 93 -5.51 14.78 -0.75
CA GLY A 93 -4.92 13.79 -1.68
C GLY A 93 -4.36 14.41 -2.96
N LYS A 94 -5.08 15.36 -3.56
CA LYS A 94 -4.58 16.15 -4.71
C LYS A 94 -3.32 16.94 -4.33
N TYR A 95 -3.30 17.55 -3.16
CA TYR A 95 -2.12 18.25 -2.64
C TYR A 95 -0.93 17.28 -2.47
N PHE A 96 -1.13 16.06 -1.97
CA PHE A 96 -0.07 15.06 -1.85
C PHE A 96 0.57 14.75 -3.19
N ILE A 97 -0.23 14.55 -4.23
CA ILE A 97 0.25 14.28 -5.59
C ILE A 97 1.18 15.42 -6.07
N GLU A 98 0.77 16.68 -5.87
CA GLU A 98 1.58 17.82 -6.31
C GLU A 98 2.88 17.94 -5.49
N VAL A 99 2.85 17.62 -4.19
CA VAL A 99 4.08 17.59 -3.38
C VAL A 99 5.05 16.53 -3.87
N TRP A 100 4.59 15.31 -4.18
CA TRP A 100 5.47 14.25 -4.72
C TRP A 100 6.08 14.66 -6.06
N LYS A 101 5.31 15.27 -6.95
CA LYS A 101 5.82 15.83 -8.21
C LYS A 101 6.90 16.89 -7.95
N ALA A 102 6.63 17.82 -7.04
CA ALA A 102 7.58 18.87 -6.65
C ALA A 102 8.86 18.32 -6.00
N CYS A 103 8.76 17.16 -5.32
CA CYS A 103 9.91 16.44 -4.75
C CYS A 103 10.72 15.62 -5.80
N GLY A 104 10.40 15.74 -7.07
CA GLY A 104 11.15 15.08 -8.15
C GLY A 104 10.82 13.61 -8.35
N LEU A 105 9.57 13.22 -8.05
CA LEU A 105 9.08 11.86 -8.36
C LEU A 105 9.11 11.60 -9.88
N ASP A 106 9.58 10.42 -10.29
CA ASP A 106 9.54 9.96 -11.68
C ASP A 106 8.09 9.62 -12.13
N THR A 107 7.36 10.67 -12.49
CA THR A 107 5.94 10.55 -12.89
C THR A 107 5.70 9.75 -14.16
N LYS A 108 6.74 9.43 -14.95
CA LYS A 108 6.59 8.61 -16.17
C LYS A 108 6.35 7.13 -15.86
N ASN A 109 6.91 6.65 -14.74
CA ASN A 109 6.84 5.26 -14.31
C ASN A 109 6.02 5.06 -13.04
N VAL A 110 5.40 6.13 -12.54
CA VAL A 110 4.52 6.13 -11.37
C VAL A 110 3.09 6.41 -11.79
N GLU A 111 2.16 5.61 -11.30
CA GLU A 111 0.71 5.75 -11.46
C GLU A 111 0.09 6.13 -10.12
N PHE A 112 -0.66 7.23 -10.07
CA PHE A 112 -1.48 7.57 -8.90
C PHE A 112 -2.84 6.90 -9.06
N VAL A 113 -3.21 6.10 -8.07
CA VAL A 113 -4.50 5.39 -8.03
C VAL A 113 -5.28 5.88 -6.82
N TRP A 114 -6.54 6.22 -7.00
CA TRP A 114 -7.43 6.59 -5.88
C TRP A 114 -8.13 5.34 -5.34
N ALA A 115 -8.22 5.24 -4.01
CA ALA A 115 -8.96 4.13 -3.41
C ALA A 115 -10.43 4.18 -3.81
N SER A 116 -11.05 5.36 -3.91
CA SER A 116 -12.41 5.56 -4.41
C SER A 116 -12.65 4.90 -5.78
N ASP A 117 -11.66 4.91 -6.68
CA ASP A 117 -11.80 4.26 -7.98
C ASP A 117 -11.82 2.72 -7.85
N LEU A 118 -11.02 2.16 -6.95
CA LEU A 118 -11.00 0.71 -6.69
C LEU A 118 -12.33 0.24 -6.07
N LEU A 119 -12.89 1.02 -5.15
CA LEU A 119 -14.10 0.67 -4.41
C LEU A 119 -15.36 0.71 -5.26
N ASN A 120 -15.35 1.37 -6.42
CA ASN A 120 -16.44 1.32 -7.39
C ASN A 120 -16.60 -0.06 -8.03
N ASN A 121 -15.64 -0.97 -7.85
CA ASN A 121 -15.69 -2.30 -8.42
C ASN A 121 -16.29 -3.30 -7.43
N ARG A 122 -17.36 -4.01 -7.85
CA ARG A 122 -18.00 -5.07 -7.06
C ARG A 122 -17.02 -6.17 -6.63
N GLU A 123 -16.08 -6.56 -7.49
CA GLU A 123 -15.08 -7.60 -7.19
C GLU A 123 -14.10 -7.15 -6.10
N TYR A 124 -13.86 -5.85 -5.96
CA TYR A 124 -13.10 -5.32 -4.84
C TYR A 124 -13.75 -5.68 -3.50
N TRP A 125 -15.03 -5.39 -3.35
CA TRP A 125 -15.78 -5.70 -2.13
C TRP A 125 -15.88 -7.20 -1.86
N LYS A 126 -16.01 -8.01 -2.90
CA LYS A 126 -15.95 -9.46 -2.79
C LYS A 126 -14.59 -9.92 -2.25
N THR A 127 -13.49 -9.29 -2.68
CA THR A 127 -12.15 -9.56 -2.15
C THR A 127 -12.04 -9.15 -0.68
N VAL A 128 -12.50 -7.94 -0.32
CA VAL A 128 -12.55 -7.47 1.07
C VAL A 128 -13.29 -8.46 1.96
N MET A 129 -14.48 -8.89 1.54
CA MET A 129 -15.29 -9.88 2.28
C MET A 129 -14.62 -11.25 2.34
N SER A 130 -13.90 -11.65 1.28
CA SER A 130 -13.15 -12.90 1.27
C SER A 130 -11.99 -12.89 2.26
N VAL A 131 -11.26 -11.78 2.35
CA VAL A 131 -10.22 -11.57 3.38
C VAL A 131 -10.83 -11.64 4.78
N ALA A 132 -11.93 -10.92 5.03
CA ALA A 132 -12.62 -10.91 6.31
C ALA A 132 -13.10 -12.33 6.70
N ARG A 133 -13.73 -13.06 5.78
CA ARG A 133 -14.26 -14.42 6.00
C ARG A 133 -13.15 -15.42 6.32
N ASN A 134 -11.93 -15.22 5.83
CA ASN A 134 -10.79 -16.11 6.08
C ASN A 134 -9.88 -15.62 7.21
N SER A 135 -10.34 -14.67 8.00
CA SER A 135 -9.61 -14.11 9.14
C SER A 135 -10.47 -14.14 10.40
N THR A 136 -9.87 -14.44 11.55
CA THR A 136 -10.56 -14.29 12.82
C THR A 136 -10.67 -12.82 13.21
N LEU A 137 -11.72 -12.44 13.95
CA LEU A 137 -11.88 -11.08 14.46
C LEU A 137 -10.65 -10.63 15.26
N ASN A 138 -10.12 -11.49 16.14
CA ASN A 138 -8.94 -11.19 16.95
C ASN A 138 -7.70 -10.91 16.08
N ARG A 139 -7.56 -11.58 14.94
CA ARG A 139 -6.46 -11.30 13.99
C ARG A 139 -6.65 -9.93 13.35
N ILE A 140 -7.84 -9.62 12.89
CA ILE A 140 -8.15 -8.31 12.31
C ILE A 140 -7.93 -7.20 13.33
N LEU A 141 -8.42 -7.32 14.55
CA LEU A 141 -8.21 -6.34 15.63
C LEU A 141 -6.72 -6.08 15.89
N ARG A 142 -5.89 -7.12 15.96
CA ARG A 142 -4.43 -6.93 16.09
C ARG A 142 -3.79 -6.26 14.87
N THR A 143 -4.41 -6.35 13.71
CA THR A 143 -3.94 -5.71 12.48
C THR A 143 -4.36 -4.24 12.42
N THR A 144 -5.39 -3.79 13.13
CA THR A 144 -5.83 -2.38 13.13
C THR A 144 -4.77 -1.40 13.63
N GLN A 145 -3.73 -1.88 14.31
CA GLN A 145 -2.58 -1.05 14.72
C GLN A 145 -1.89 -0.34 13.54
N ILE A 146 -2.04 -0.86 12.30
CA ILE A 146 -1.56 -0.21 11.07
C ILE A 146 -2.14 1.20 10.84
N MET A 147 -3.29 1.50 11.44
CA MET A 147 -3.95 2.81 11.36
C MET A 147 -3.40 3.84 12.36
N GLY A 148 -2.34 3.51 13.10
CA GLY A 148 -1.83 4.33 14.20
C GLY A 148 -2.75 4.32 15.43
N ARG A 149 -3.54 3.25 15.63
CA ARG A 149 -4.41 3.05 16.79
C ARG A 149 -3.78 2.06 17.76
N SER A 150 -3.97 2.30 19.06
CA SER A 150 -3.58 1.38 20.12
C SER A 150 -4.72 0.38 20.40
N GLU A 151 -4.41 -0.73 21.07
CA GLU A 151 -5.43 -1.71 21.51
C GLU A 151 -6.43 -1.15 22.54
N LYS A 152 -6.10 0.01 23.13
CA LYS A 152 -6.95 0.69 24.11
C LYS A 152 -7.92 1.70 23.48
N ASP A 153 -7.73 2.02 22.20
CA ASP A 153 -8.59 2.98 21.51
C ASP A 153 -9.93 2.35 21.15
N THR A 154 -10.99 3.14 21.27
CA THR A 154 -12.31 2.75 20.77
C THR A 154 -12.26 2.64 19.26
N LEU A 155 -12.55 1.44 18.73
CA LEU A 155 -12.62 1.19 17.29
C LEU A 155 -14.07 1.23 16.82
N TYR A 156 -14.29 1.92 15.72
CA TYR A 156 -15.56 1.89 15.00
C TYR A 156 -15.58 0.71 14.01
N ALA A 157 -16.77 0.26 13.62
CA ALA A 157 -16.94 -0.85 12.67
C ALA A 157 -16.22 -0.63 11.34
N SER A 158 -16.20 0.60 10.84
CA SER A 158 -15.46 0.97 9.61
C SER A 158 -13.96 0.65 9.70
N GLN A 159 -13.38 0.82 10.87
CA GLN A 159 -11.96 0.59 11.11
C GLN A 159 -11.61 -0.92 11.17
N ILE A 160 -12.59 -1.78 11.43
CA ILE A 160 -12.41 -3.24 11.35
C ILE A 160 -12.27 -3.69 9.88
N PHE A 161 -12.93 -3.03 8.94
CA PHE A 161 -12.79 -3.31 7.51
C PHE A 161 -11.45 -2.84 6.92
N TYR A 162 -10.82 -1.87 7.53
CA TYR A 162 -9.60 -1.24 7.02
C TYR A 162 -8.48 -2.24 6.66
N PRO A 163 -8.05 -3.18 7.53
CA PRO A 163 -7.03 -4.15 7.15
C PRO A 163 -7.46 -5.08 6.01
N CYS A 164 -8.76 -5.37 5.90
CA CYS A 164 -9.29 -6.18 4.81
C CYS A 164 -9.28 -5.42 3.48
N MET A 165 -9.57 -4.12 3.51
CA MET A 165 -9.47 -3.23 2.35
C MET A 165 -8.03 -3.11 1.88
N GLN A 166 -7.09 -2.85 2.78
CA GLN A 166 -5.67 -2.73 2.42
C GLN A 166 -5.10 -4.04 1.85
N ALA A 167 -5.51 -5.20 2.36
CA ALA A 167 -5.14 -6.47 1.74
C ALA A 167 -5.75 -6.64 0.34
N ALA A 168 -7.00 -6.18 0.13
CA ALA A 168 -7.65 -6.20 -1.18
C ALA A 168 -6.98 -5.24 -2.18
N ASP A 169 -6.51 -4.07 -1.72
CA ASP A 169 -5.79 -3.11 -2.57
C ASP A 169 -4.60 -3.76 -3.27
N ILE A 170 -3.82 -4.56 -2.54
CA ILE A 170 -2.63 -5.25 -3.06
C ILE A 170 -2.99 -6.07 -4.30
N PHE A 171 -4.09 -6.82 -4.23
CA PHE A 171 -4.53 -7.69 -5.32
C PHE A 171 -5.15 -6.90 -6.47
N HIS A 172 -5.97 -5.89 -6.19
CA HIS A 172 -6.60 -5.05 -7.22
C HIS A 172 -5.62 -4.10 -7.90
N LEU A 173 -4.59 -3.65 -7.20
CA LEU A 173 -3.46 -2.93 -7.78
C LEU A 173 -2.53 -3.83 -8.59
N LYS A 174 -2.69 -5.17 -8.48
CA LYS A 174 -1.80 -6.17 -9.06
C LYS A 174 -0.34 -5.98 -8.61
N ALA A 175 -0.16 -5.62 -7.35
CA ALA A 175 1.14 -5.37 -6.77
C ALA A 175 1.90 -6.68 -6.53
N ASP A 176 3.11 -6.77 -7.05
CA ASP A 176 4.04 -7.86 -6.80
C ASP A 176 4.91 -7.57 -5.57
N ILE A 177 5.15 -6.29 -5.34
CA ILE A 177 6.00 -5.80 -4.26
C ILE A 177 5.22 -4.74 -3.47
N CYS A 178 5.12 -4.95 -2.17
CA CYS A 178 4.54 -3.99 -1.23
C CYS A 178 5.68 -3.26 -0.53
N GLN A 179 5.87 -1.97 -0.85
CA GLN A 179 6.90 -1.14 -0.23
C GLN A 179 6.23 -0.15 0.72
N LEU A 180 6.08 -0.54 1.98
CA LEU A 180 5.40 0.24 3.02
C LEU A 180 6.28 0.38 4.27
N GLY A 181 5.86 1.21 5.20
CA GLY A 181 6.50 1.32 6.52
C GLY A 181 6.40 0.01 7.31
N MET A 182 7.31 -0.20 8.26
CA MET A 182 7.34 -1.38 9.14
C MET A 182 6.05 -1.51 9.97
N ASP A 183 5.40 -0.40 10.28
CA ASP A 183 4.08 -0.36 10.92
C ASP A 183 3.00 -1.08 10.11
N GLN A 184 3.14 -1.18 8.77
CA GLN A 184 2.22 -1.85 7.86
C GLN A 184 2.52 -3.36 7.69
N ARG A 185 3.55 -3.89 8.36
CA ARG A 185 3.99 -5.28 8.23
C ARG A 185 2.87 -6.30 8.46
N LYS A 186 2.01 -6.06 9.45
CA LYS A 186 0.94 -7.01 9.81
C LYS A 186 -0.05 -7.25 8.68
N VAL A 187 -0.46 -6.21 7.97
CA VAL A 187 -1.40 -6.35 6.85
C VAL A 187 -0.72 -6.95 5.62
N ASN A 188 0.55 -6.64 5.37
CA ASN A 188 1.30 -7.26 4.28
C ASN A 188 1.45 -8.77 4.51
N MET A 189 1.73 -9.20 5.74
CA MET A 189 1.76 -10.63 6.09
C MET A 189 0.38 -11.28 5.97
N LEU A 190 -0.69 -10.56 6.30
CA LEU A 190 -2.06 -11.04 6.08
C LEU A 190 -2.32 -11.31 4.60
N ALA A 191 -1.97 -10.36 3.72
CA ALA A 191 -2.13 -10.52 2.27
C ALA A 191 -1.27 -11.67 1.73
N ARG A 192 0.00 -11.78 2.14
CA ARG A 192 0.91 -12.87 1.73
C ARG A 192 0.37 -14.26 2.09
N GLU A 193 -0.23 -14.38 3.27
CA GLU A 193 -0.77 -15.67 3.73
C GLU A 193 -2.10 -16.02 3.06
N LEU A 194 -2.97 -15.04 2.87
CA LEU A 194 -4.30 -15.28 2.32
C LEU A 194 -4.33 -15.29 0.79
N GLY A 195 -3.41 -14.60 0.12
CA GLY A 195 -3.39 -14.52 -1.34
C GLY A 195 -3.54 -15.88 -2.01
N PRO A 196 -2.64 -16.86 -1.77
CA PRO A 196 -2.75 -18.19 -2.38
C PRO A 196 -4.04 -18.93 -2.04
N LYS A 197 -4.57 -18.75 -0.84
CA LYS A 197 -5.83 -19.38 -0.40
C LYS A 197 -7.05 -18.80 -1.13
N LEU A 198 -6.95 -17.55 -1.57
CA LEU A 198 -8.01 -16.83 -2.27
C LEU A 198 -7.85 -16.87 -3.79
N GLY A 199 -6.86 -17.61 -4.32
CA GLY A 199 -6.60 -17.70 -5.75
C GLY A 199 -5.79 -16.54 -6.32
N TYR A 200 -5.16 -15.74 -5.47
CA TYR A 200 -4.21 -14.70 -5.84
C TYR A 200 -2.76 -15.19 -5.70
N TRP A 201 -1.82 -14.37 -6.17
CA TRP A 201 -0.39 -14.61 -5.93
C TRP A 201 0.00 -14.25 -4.49
N LYS A 202 1.22 -14.57 -4.13
CA LYS A 202 1.86 -14.17 -2.88
C LYS A 202 2.69 -12.90 -3.16
N PRO A 203 2.23 -11.73 -2.72
CA PRO A 203 2.94 -10.47 -2.96
C PRO A 203 4.21 -10.36 -2.12
#